data_2ad33446372e504d5e211b77a45b2a1f
#
_entry.id   2ad33446372e504d5e211b77a45b2a1f
#
_cell.length_a   1.000
_cell.length_b   1.000
_cell.length_c   1.000
_cell.angle_alpha   90.00
_cell.angle_beta   90.00
_cell.angle_gamma   90.00
#
_symmetry.space_group_name_H-M   'P 1'
#
loop_
_entity.id
_entity.type
_entity.pdbx_description
1 polymer ?
#
loop_
_entity_poly.entity_id
_entity_poly.type
_entity_poly.pdbx_seq_one_letter_code
_entity_poly.pdbx_strand_id
1 'polypeptide(L)'
;MTLVAQKKPAFGLPGRIQAPNSKPRSIAVVGLGSGGAAVARELSRERQPNVEIHVLAKSAAGSDAVAAIQAGGGDLQRDLMNADMIFVVARKGDDASLAPVVGRIAHSRNHPVTALYVVPPEAPLTDAEDETLRALRSTAEMLVVVSDESYVPAMIATLAS
;
A
#
# COMPACT_ATOMS: atom_id res chain seq x y z
N MET A 1 12.02 45.45 -19.41
CA MET A 1 11.81 45.07 -19.26
C MET A 1 11.13 44.51 -18.47
N THR A 2 10.78 44.49 -18.11
CA THR A 2 9.81 44.07 -17.65
C THR A 2 9.57 42.74 -17.53
N LEU A 3 10.10 42.14 -18.30
CA LEU A 3 9.99 40.92 -18.30
C LEU A 3 10.25 40.21 -17.13
N VAL A 4 11.12 40.63 -16.48
CA VAL A 4 11.55 39.96 -15.35
C VAL A 4 10.46 39.65 -14.41
N ALA A 5 9.56 40.50 -14.28
CA ALA A 5 8.52 40.29 -13.35
C ALA A 5 7.69 39.08 -13.66
N GLN A 6 7.69 38.76 -14.90
CA GLN A 6 6.88 37.75 -15.28
C GLN A 6 7.31 36.45 -14.88
N LYS A 7 8.55 36.35 -14.60
CA LYS A 7 9.05 35.14 -14.33
C LYS A 7 8.76 34.67 -13.04
N LYS A 8 8.51 35.49 -12.15
CA LYS A 8 8.39 35.09 -10.91
C LYS A 8 7.15 34.58 -10.51
N PRO A 9 6.14 34.54 -11.20
CA PRO A 9 4.86 34.15 -10.74
C PRO A 9 4.81 32.85 -10.04
N ALA A 10 5.69 32.00 -10.35
CA ALA A 10 5.67 30.71 -9.74
C ALA A 10 5.85 30.78 -8.24
N PHE A 11 6.61 31.71 -7.78
CA PHE A 11 6.84 31.78 -6.38
C PHE A 11 6.02 32.86 -5.74
N GLY A 12 5.40 33.69 -6.49
CA GLY A 12 4.70 34.80 -5.94
C GLY A 12 3.27 34.57 -5.61
N LEU A 13 2.77 33.37 -5.84
CA LEU A 13 1.36 33.12 -5.65
C LEU A 13 1.15 32.29 -4.41
N PRO A 14 0.75 32.89 -3.33
CA PRO A 14 0.58 32.16 -2.08
C PRO A 14 -0.52 31.14 -2.23
N GLY A 15 -0.35 30.02 -1.59
CA GLY A 15 -1.34 28.97 -1.65
C GLY A 15 -1.33 28.13 -2.90
N ARG A 16 -0.41 28.44 -3.83
CA ARG A 16 -0.35 27.62 -5.02
C ARG A 16 0.76 26.64 -4.96
N ILE A 17 0.47 25.41 -5.30
CA ILE A 17 1.45 24.37 -5.41
C ILE A 17 1.79 24.20 -6.86
N GLN A 18 3.05 24.26 -7.18
CA GLN A 18 3.45 24.18 -8.56
C GLN A 18 3.51 22.76 -9.05
N ALA A 19 3.09 22.59 -10.25
CA ALA A 19 2.97 21.28 -10.84
C ALA A 19 4.21 20.43 -10.83
N PRO A 20 5.38 20.95 -11.06
CA PRO A 20 6.54 20.07 -11.16
C PRO A 20 6.83 19.22 -9.95
N ASN A 21 6.29 19.61 -8.81
CA ASN A 21 6.54 18.83 -7.63
C ASN A 21 5.49 17.78 -7.38
N SER A 22 4.51 17.70 -8.25
CA SER A 22 3.40 16.79 -8.05
C SER A 22 3.46 15.65 -9.03
N LYS A 23 4.51 14.88 -8.97
CA LYS A 23 4.54 13.68 -9.80
C LYS A 23 3.55 12.67 -9.25
N PRO A 24 2.84 11.97 -10.13
CA PRO A 24 2.03 10.85 -9.69
C PRO A 24 2.88 9.85 -8.95
N ARG A 25 2.38 9.35 -7.84
CA ARG A 25 3.12 8.38 -7.04
C ARG A 25 2.96 6.99 -7.60
N SER A 26 4.04 6.24 -7.56
CA SER A 26 4.00 4.83 -7.90
C SER A 26 3.58 4.07 -6.64
N ILE A 27 2.51 3.33 -6.70
CA ILE A 27 1.94 2.64 -5.56
C ILE A 27 1.93 1.15 -5.80
N ALA A 28 2.39 0.39 -4.83
CA ALA A 28 2.25 -1.06 -4.83
C ALA A 28 1.26 -1.46 -3.74
N VAL A 29 0.31 -2.30 -4.09
CA VAL A 29 -0.69 -2.81 -3.16
C VAL A 29 -0.53 -4.31 -3.08
N VAL A 30 -0.36 -4.84 -1.88
CA VAL A 30 -0.22 -6.27 -1.66
C VAL A 30 -1.37 -6.75 -0.79
N GLY A 31 -2.22 -7.60 -1.34
CA GLY A 31 -3.31 -8.23 -0.59
C GLY A 31 -2.85 -9.52 0.04
N LEU A 32 -3.03 -9.65 1.34
CA LEU A 32 -2.65 -10.84 2.09
C LEU A 32 -3.87 -11.60 2.57
N GLY A 33 -3.81 -12.90 2.46
CA GLY A 33 -4.91 -13.76 2.87
C GLY A 33 -6.08 -13.65 1.90
N SER A 34 -7.16 -14.35 2.21
CA SER A 34 -8.31 -14.37 1.32
C SER A 34 -9.06 -13.04 1.29
N GLY A 35 -9.18 -12.38 2.43
CA GLY A 35 -9.86 -11.08 2.51
C GLY A 35 -9.05 -9.98 1.86
N GLY A 36 -7.76 -9.91 2.16
CA GLY A 36 -6.88 -8.94 1.52
C GLY A 36 -6.78 -9.17 0.01
N ALA A 37 -6.76 -10.42 -0.41
CA ALA A 37 -6.75 -10.75 -1.82
C ALA A 37 -8.02 -10.27 -2.51
N ALA A 38 -9.17 -10.39 -1.86
CA ALA A 38 -10.44 -9.94 -2.43
C ALA A 38 -10.43 -8.42 -2.64
N VAL A 39 -9.91 -7.67 -1.67
CA VAL A 39 -9.78 -6.22 -1.80
C VAL A 39 -8.84 -5.87 -2.95
N ALA A 40 -7.71 -6.55 -3.03
CA ALA A 40 -6.75 -6.29 -4.10
C ALA A 40 -7.32 -6.59 -5.48
N ARG A 41 -8.09 -7.67 -5.60
CA ARG A 41 -8.72 -8.01 -6.87
C ARG A 41 -9.76 -6.96 -7.26
N GLU A 42 -10.47 -6.43 -6.28
CA GLU A 42 -11.44 -5.38 -6.57
C GLU A 42 -10.74 -4.13 -7.08
N LEU A 43 -9.59 -3.80 -6.49
CA LEU A 43 -8.79 -2.68 -6.97
C LEU A 43 -8.30 -2.90 -8.39
N SER A 44 -8.01 -4.13 -8.76
CA SER A 44 -7.47 -4.42 -10.08
C SER A 44 -8.50 -4.28 -11.20
N ARG A 45 -9.79 -4.19 -10.86
CA ARG A 45 -10.82 -4.03 -11.87
C ARG A 45 -10.76 -2.67 -12.53
N GLU A 46 -10.35 -1.66 -11.79
CA GLU A 46 -10.16 -0.34 -12.36
C GLU A 46 -8.67 -0.09 -12.48
N ARG A 47 -8.14 -0.34 -13.65
CA ARG A 47 -6.74 -0.13 -13.85
C ARG A 47 -6.39 1.33 -13.67
N GLN A 48 -5.45 1.57 -12.79
CA GLN A 48 -4.92 2.91 -12.60
C GLN A 48 -3.48 2.93 -12.99
N PRO A 49 -3.05 3.93 -13.74
CA PRO A 49 -1.64 4.05 -14.05
C PRO A 49 -0.89 4.27 -12.73
N ASN A 50 0.28 3.76 -12.63
CA ASN A 50 1.13 3.91 -11.46
C ASN A 50 0.71 3.08 -10.24
N VAL A 51 -0.25 2.18 -10.38
CA VAL A 51 -0.64 1.28 -9.30
C VAL A 51 -0.41 -0.16 -9.74
N GLU A 52 0.44 -0.85 -8.99
CA GLU A 52 0.70 -2.26 -9.21
C GLU A 52 0.07 -3.06 -8.08
N ILE A 53 -0.66 -4.10 -8.42
CA ILE A 53 -1.44 -4.85 -7.44
C ILE A 53 -0.97 -6.31 -7.43
N HIS A 54 -0.66 -6.78 -6.25
CA HIS A 54 -0.22 -8.14 -6.04
C HIS A 54 -1.08 -8.84 -5.00
N VAL A 55 -1.25 -10.12 -5.16
CA VAL A 55 -2.06 -10.92 -4.25
C VAL A 55 -1.22 -12.09 -3.74
N LEU A 56 -1.13 -12.19 -2.42
CA LEU A 56 -0.48 -13.30 -1.76
C LEU A 56 -1.54 -14.04 -0.95
N ALA A 57 -2.27 -14.89 -1.62
CA ALA A 57 -3.42 -15.56 -1.02
C ALA A 57 -3.05 -16.70 -0.07
N LYS A 58 -1.84 -17.21 -0.20
CA LYS A 58 -1.35 -18.23 0.69
C LYS A 58 -0.04 -17.78 1.28
N SER A 59 0.16 -18.07 2.54
CA SER A 59 1.43 -17.81 3.16
C SER A 59 2.31 -19.03 3.04
N ALA A 60 3.59 -18.81 2.92
CA ALA A 60 4.59 -19.84 3.09
C ALA A 60 5.34 -19.52 4.37
N ALA A 61 5.55 -20.50 5.17
CA ALA A 61 6.20 -20.30 6.46
C ALA A 61 7.72 -20.38 6.32
N GLY A 62 8.40 -19.73 7.22
CA GLY A 62 9.85 -19.89 7.35
C GLY A 62 10.62 -19.35 6.16
N SER A 63 11.64 -20.06 5.76
CA SER A 63 12.51 -19.60 4.68
C SER A 63 11.82 -19.57 3.33
N ASP A 64 10.71 -20.26 3.20
CA ASP A 64 9.99 -20.29 1.93
C ASP A 64 9.23 -19.00 1.67
N ALA A 65 9.10 -18.13 2.66
CA ALA A 65 8.36 -16.88 2.49
C ALA A 65 8.93 -16.01 1.38
N VAL A 66 10.25 -15.90 1.32
CA VAL A 66 10.88 -15.09 0.27
C VAL A 66 10.66 -15.74 -1.09
N ALA A 67 10.81 -17.05 -1.15
CA ALA A 67 10.60 -17.77 -2.40
C ALA A 67 9.15 -17.64 -2.87
N ALA A 68 8.19 -17.67 -1.95
CA ALA A 68 6.79 -17.52 -2.28
C ALA A 68 6.51 -16.16 -2.90
N ILE A 69 7.12 -15.11 -2.38
CA ILE A 69 6.95 -13.78 -2.93
C ILE A 69 7.54 -13.72 -4.35
N GLN A 70 8.73 -14.27 -4.53
CA GLN A 70 9.36 -14.26 -5.83
C GLN A 70 8.61 -15.10 -6.86
N ALA A 71 8.02 -16.20 -6.41
CA ALA A 71 7.30 -17.07 -7.32
C ALA A 71 5.89 -16.57 -7.61
N GLY A 72 5.29 -15.86 -6.67
CA GLY A 72 3.91 -15.43 -6.79
C GLY A 72 3.66 -14.34 -7.82
N GLY A 73 4.71 -13.73 -8.33
CA GLY A 73 4.57 -12.78 -9.39
C GLY A 73 5.94 -12.29 -9.67
N GLY A 74 6.45 -12.58 -10.81
CA GLY A 74 7.82 -12.29 -11.13
C GLY A 74 8.25 -10.86 -10.83
N ASP A 75 7.29 -9.95 -10.71
CA ASP A 75 7.60 -8.55 -10.56
C ASP A 75 7.34 -7.99 -9.18
N LEU A 76 6.88 -8.79 -8.24
CA LEU A 76 6.53 -8.28 -6.92
C LEU A 76 7.70 -7.58 -6.24
N GLN A 77 8.84 -8.24 -6.17
CA GLN A 77 9.99 -7.65 -5.51
C GLN A 77 10.41 -6.36 -6.20
N ARG A 78 10.45 -6.36 -7.52
CA ARG A 78 10.80 -5.17 -8.27
C ARG A 78 9.83 -4.03 -8.01
N ASP A 79 8.53 -4.32 -8.01
CA ASP A 79 7.53 -3.30 -7.79
C ASP A 79 7.60 -2.74 -6.37
N LEU A 80 7.86 -3.57 -5.37
CA LEU A 80 8.04 -3.10 -4.01
C LEU A 80 9.27 -2.22 -3.87
N MET A 81 10.32 -2.54 -4.59
CA MET A 81 11.56 -1.77 -4.52
C MET A 81 11.45 -0.44 -5.25
N ASN A 82 10.57 -0.34 -6.22
CA ASN A 82 10.41 0.86 -7.03
C ASN A 82 9.22 1.74 -6.67
N ALA A 83 8.35 1.27 -5.79
CA ALA A 83 7.17 2.04 -5.43
C ALA A 83 7.50 3.16 -4.47
N ASP A 84 6.81 4.28 -4.62
CA ASP A 84 6.93 5.40 -3.69
C ASP A 84 6.14 5.14 -2.42
N MET A 85 5.05 4.40 -2.53
CA MET A 85 4.21 4.03 -1.40
C MET A 85 3.82 2.56 -1.52
N ILE A 86 3.82 1.87 -0.39
CA ILE A 86 3.45 0.47 -0.35
C ILE A 86 2.31 0.30 0.63
N PHE A 87 1.24 -0.35 0.17
CA PHE A 87 0.10 -0.70 1.00
C PHE A 87 0.00 -2.20 1.13
N VAL A 88 -0.18 -2.68 2.34
CA VAL A 88 -0.45 -4.08 2.61
C VAL A 88 -1.87 -4.15 3.13
N VAL A 89 -2.71 -4.94 2.52
CA VAL A 89 -4.13 -5.02 2.85
C VAL A 89 -4.44 -6.39 3.41
N ALA A 90 -5.07 -6.44 4.56
CA ALA A 90 -5.56 -7.68 5.15
C ALA A 90 -6.87 -7.40 5.87
N ARG A 91 -7.74 -8.40 5.90
CA ARG A 91 -8.99 -8.32 6.64
C ARG A 91 -8.79 -9.07 7.95
N LYS A 92 -9.56 -8.70 8.96
CA LYS A 92 -9.48 -9.36 10.26
C LYS A 92 -9.63 -10.88 10.08
N GLY A 93 -8.70 -11.62 10.65
CA GLY A 93 -8.68 -13.07 10.54
C GLY A 93 -7.84 -13.61 9.39
N ASP A 94 -7.34 -12.75 8.50
CA ASP A 94 -6.51 -13.18 7.41
C ASP A 94 -5.13 -13.62 7.88
N ASP A 95 -4.52 -14.51 7.10
CA ASP A 95 -3.15 -14.88 7.33
C ASP A 95 -2.22 -13.81 6.75
N ALA A 96 -1.65 -13.01 7.63
CA ALA A 96 -0.75 -11.93 7.27
C ALA A 96 0.71 -12.28 7.55
N SER A 97 1.05 -13.56 7.58
CA SER A 97 2.40 -14.00 7.95
C SER A 97 3.47 -13.54 6.96
N LEU A 98 3.10 -13.19 5.74
CA LEU A 98 4.06 -12.66 4.76
C LEU A 98 4.25 -11.15 4.87
N ALA A 99 3.51 -10.46 5.71
CA ALA A 99 3.68 -9.02 5.88
C ALA A 99 5.11 -8.63 6.26
N PRO A 100 5.77 -9.30 7.22
CA PRO A 100 7.13 -8.93 7.56
C PRO A 100 8.11 -9.06 6.39
N VAL A 101 7.88 -9.99 5.49
CA VAL A 101 8.75 -10.17 4.33
C VAL A 101 8.58 -8.98 3.38
N VAL A 102 7.33 -8.56 3.15
CA VAL A 102 7.05 -7.38 2.33
C VAL A 102 7.72 -6.16 2.96
N GLY A 103 7.59 -6.01 4.27
CA GLY A 103 8.20 -4.90 5.00
C GLY A 103 9.71 -4.89 4.87
N ARG A 104 10.34 -6.04 4.93
CA ARG A 104 11.78 -6.13 4.82
C ARG A 104 12.27 -5.64 3.45
N ILE A 105 11.57 -6.03 2.40
CA ILE A 105 11.91 -5.59 1.05
C ILE A 105 11.72 -4.08 0.92
N ALA A 106 10.61 -3.56 1.41
CA ALA A 106 10.31 -2.14 1.36
C ALA A 106 11.35 -1.31 2.12
N HIS A 107 11.68 -1.75 3.33
CA HIS A 107 12.61 -1.02 4.18
C HIS A 107 14.04 -1.05 3.65
N SER A 108 14.38 -2.04 2.84
CA SER A 108 15.71 -2.08 2.23
C SER A 108 15.91 -0.88 1.29
N ARG A 109 14.83 -0.25 0.86
CA ARG A 109 14.87 0.94 0.01
C ARG A 109 14.32 2.16 0.74
N ASN A 110 14.15 2.08 2.04
CA ASN A 110 13.58 3.16 2.86
C ASN A 110 12.17 3.55 2.41
N HIS A 111 11.41 2.61 1.89
CA HIS A 111 10.04 2.87 1.51
C HIS A 111 9.12 2.54 2.68
N PRO A 112 8.27 3.47 3.09
CA PRO A 112 7.35 3.20 4.19
C PRO A 112 6.23 2.28 3.74
N VAL A 113 5.75 1.48 4.68
CA VAL A 113 4.63 0.57 4.44
C VAL A 113 3.44 1.07 5.25
N THR A 114 2.29 1.18 4.60
CA THR A 114 1.04 1.47 5.25
C THR A 114 0.19 0.21 5.22
N ALA A 115 -0.27 -0.23 6.37
CA ALA A 115 -1.16 -1.37 6.44
C ALA A 115 -2.61 -0.90 6.47
N LEU A 116 -3.44 -1.51 5.67
CA LEU A 116 -4.88 -1.29 5.67
C LEU A 116 -5.51 -2.53 6.30
N TYR A 117 -6.02 -2.37 7.50
CA TYR A 117 -6.62 -3.46 8.24
C TYR A 117 -8.12 -3.33 8.18
N VAL A 118 -8.76 -4.22 7.45
CA VAL A 118 -10.21 -4.18 7.25
C VAL A 118 -10.88 -4.95 8.38
N VAL A 119 -11.69 -4.25 9.17
CA VAL A 119 -12.40 -4.83 10.30
C VAL A 119 -13.88 -4.59 10.08
N PRO A 120 -14.70 -5.65 9.96
CA PRO A 120 -16.14 -5.47 9.81
C PRO A 120 -16.71 -4.68 11.00
N PRO A 121 -17.76 -3.88 10.76
CA PRO A 121 -18.30 -3.03 11.83
C PRO A 121 -18.74 -3.79 13.07
N GLU A 122 -19.20 -5.04 12.89
CA GLU A 122 -19.68 -5.84 13.98
C GLU A 122 -18.57 -6.55 14.74
N ALA A 123 -17.35 -6.55 14.23
CA ALA A 123 -16.25 -7.24 14.88
C ALA A 123 -15.57 -6.34 15.90
N PRO A 124 -15.00 -6.89 16.98
CA PRO A 124 -14.24 -6.06 17.90
C PRO A 124 -13.03 -5.46 17.22
N LEU A 125 -12.72 -4.23 17.54
CA LEU A 125 -11.61 -3.53 16.94
C LEU A 125 -10.27 -4.16 17.30
N THR A 126 -10.14 -4.56 18.54
CA THR A 126 -8.92 -5.21 19.02
C THR A 126 -9.27 -6.52 19.68
N ASP A 127 -8.35 -7.47 19.55
CA ASP A 127 -8.49 -8.78 20.14
C ASP A 127 -7.10 -9.16 20.62
N ALA A 128 -7.00 -9.71 21.80
CA ALA A 128 -5.71 -10.08 22.37
C ALA A 128 -4.96 -11.08 21.52
N GLU A 129 -5.69 -11.90 20.78
CA GLU A 129 -5.09 -12.91 19.92
C GLU A 129 -5.16 -12.57 18.43
N ASP A 130 -5.28 -11.31 18.11
CA ASP A 130 -5.36 -10.89 16.71
C ASP A 130 -3.98 -10.94 16.07
N GLU A 131 -3.67 -12.07 15.50
CA GLU A 131 -2.38 -12.26 14.85
C GLU A 131 -2.24 -11.47 13.56
N THR A 132 -3.33 -11.24 12.85
CA THR A 132 -3.32 -10.41 11.66
C THR A 132 -2.87 -9.00 12.02
N LEU A 133 -3.51 -8.43 13.03
CA LEU A 133 -3.17 -7.09 13.49
C LEU A 133 -1.72 -7.02 13.97
N ARG A 134 -1.29 -8.05 14.70
CA ARG A 134 0.08 -8.09 15.20
C ARG A 134 1.09 -8.11 14.05
N ALA A 135 0.86 -8.92 13.04
CA ALA A 135 1.74 -9.00 11.89
C ALA A 135 1.80 -7.67 11.14
N LEU A 136 0.64 -7.01 10.97
CA LEU A 136 0.61 -5.72 10.30
C LEU A 136 1.31 -4.63 11.10
N ARG A 137 1.11 -4.62 12.41
CA ARG A 137 1.78 -3.63 13.26
C ARG A 137 3.28 -3.77 13.28
N SER A 138 3.77 -4.99 13.21
CA SER A 138 5.20 -5.22 13.22
C SER A 138 5.86 -4.85 11.89
N THR A 139 5.07 -4.68 10.85
CA THR A 139 5.58 -4.44 9.51
C THR A 139 5.47 -2.97 9.09
N ALA A 140 4.35 -2.35 9.40
CA ALA A 140 4.00 -1.05 8.83
C ALA A 140 4.38 0.12 9.73
N GLU A 141 4.79 1.22 9.13
CA GLU A 141 4.99 2.48 9.82
C GLU A 141 3.67 3.14 10.16
N MET A 142 2.63 2.87 9.34
CA MET A 142 1.31 3.43 9.58
C MET A 142 0.28 2.31 9.42
N LEU A 143 -0.68 2.27 10.32
CA LEU A 143 -1.77 1.32 10.24
C LEU A 143 -3.09 2.08 10.19
N VAL A 144 -3.89 1.80 9.19
CA VAL A 144 -5.21 2.41 9.04
C VAL A 144 -6.25 1.31 9.18
N VAL A 145 -7.18 1.50 10.10
CA VAL A 145 -8.29 0.57 10.28
C VAL A 145 -9.45 1.03 9.40
N VAL A 146 -9.94 0.13 8.59
CA VAL A 146 -10.99 0.44 7.62
C VAL A 146 -12.18 -0.43 7.94
N SER A 147 -13.32 0.18 8.25
CA SER A 147 -14.54 -0.59 8.54
C SER A 147 -15.32 -0.89 7.28
N ASP A 148 -15.10 -0.16 6.20
CA ASP A 148 -15.78 -0.35 4.94
C ASP A 148 -14.74 -0.39 3.83
N GLU A 149 -14.51 -1.56 3.28
CA GLU A 149 -13.47 -1.74 2.27
C GLU A 149 -13.74 -0.99 0.98
N SER A 150 -14.96 -0.49 0.78
CA SER A 150 -15.28 0.30 -0.40
C SER A 150 -14.55 1.64 -0.44
N TYR A 151 -14.02 2.09 0.69
CA TYR A 151 -13.24 3.32 0.72
C TYR A 151 -11.82 3.12 0.15
N VAL A 152 -11.35 1.89 0.11
CA VAL A 152 -9.97 1.60 -0.31
C VAL A 152 -9.70 2.02 -1.76
N PRO A 153 -10.56 1.68 -2.72
CA PRO A 153 -10.30 2.10 -4.09
C PRO A 153 -10.21 3.61 -4.25
N ALA A 154 -11.10 4.35 -3.60
CA ALA A 154 -11.09 5.81 -3.71
C ALA A 154 -9.83 6.41 -3.08
N MET A 155 -9.39 5.84 -1.96
CA MET A 155 -8.19 6.29 -1.30
C MET A 155 -6.95 6.07 -2.17
N ILE A 156 -6.83 4.89 -2.75
CA ILE A 156 -5.70 4.57 -3.62
C ILE A 156 -5.72 5.47 -4.86
N ALA A 157 -6.89 5.66 -5.45
CA ALA A 157 -7.01 6.52 -6.63
C ALA A 157 -6.57 7.95 -6.33
N THR A 158 -6.95 8.48 -5.18
CA THR A 158 -6.57 9.82 -4.80
C THR A 158 -5.05 9.95 -4.61
N LEU A 159 -4.44 8.94 -4.00
CA LEU A 159 -3.01 8.98 -3.75
C LEU A 159 -2.19 8.76 -5.03
N ALA A 160 -2.74 8.05 -6.00
CA ALA A 160 -2.04 7.75 -7.24
C ALA A 160 -2.09 8.89 -8.26
N SER A 161 -3.02 9.80 -8.10
CA SER A 161 -3.21 10.87 -9.08
C SER A 161 -2.26 12.05 -8.90
#